data_83e5b2cefca4bf030c8c50586b00ede0
#
_entry.id   83e5b2cefca4bf030c8c50586b00ede0
#
_cell.length_a   1.000
_cell.length_b   1.000
_cell.length_c   1.000
_cell.angle_alpha   90.00
_cell.angle_beta   90.00
_cell.angle_gamma   90.00
#
_symmetry.space_group_name_H-M   'P 1'
#
loop_
_entity.id
_entity.type
_entity.pdbx_description
1 polymer ?
#
loop_
_entity_poly.entity_id
_entity_poly.type
_entity_poly.pdbx_seq_one_letter_code
_entity_poly.pdbx_strand_id
1 'polypeptide(L)'
;MTLVLGGAASGKSEYAESLVLRTTGPRYYLATMQVWDAECAARVEKHRKMRAAKQFETVECPLHLGNVSLPARGTALLEDLGNLAANELYDPAGAGENAAKAILHGLEKPCSPVRKTSSLFPTRCSAAGPTMPVTQAAICWHWRR
;
A
#
# COMPACT_ATOMS: atom_id res chain seq x y z
N MET A 1 -5.83 9.66 5.94
CA MET A 1 -5.57 8.24 5.58
C MET A 1 -6.88 7.48 5.59
N THR A 2 -7.13 6.64 4.60
CA THR A 2 -8.34 5.80 4.50
C THR A 2 -7.90 4.36 4.35
N LEU A 3 -8.46 3.46 5.13
CA LEU A 3 -8.23 2.01 5.04
C LEU A 3 -9.47 1.38 4.38
N VAL A 4 -9.27 0.64 3.30
CA VAL A 4 -10.32 -0.10 2.60
C VAL A 4 -10.09 -1.59 2.84
N LEU A 5 -11.07 -2.25 3.43
CA LEU A 5 -11.04 -3.69 3.73
C LEU A 5 -12.09 -4.43 2.91
N GLY A 6 -11.77 -5.65 2.50
CA GLY A 6 -12.72 -6.50 1.78
C GLY A 6 -12.12 -7.86 1.43
N GLY A 7 -12.98 -8.82 1.14
CA GLY A 7 -12.59 -10.15 0.68
C GLY A 7 -12.01 -10.14 -0.75
N ALA A 8 -11.54 -11.29 -1.21
CA ALA A 8 -11.13 -11.47 -2.60
C ALA A 8 -12.29 -11.12 -3.55
N ALA A 9 -11.98 -10.48 -4.67
CA ALA A 9 -12.95 -10.08 -5.70
C ALA A 9 -14.15 -9.21 -5.22
N SER A 10 -14.02 -8.52 -4.07
CA SER A 10 -15.08 -7.67 -3.51
C SER A 10 -15.19 -6.28 -4.16
N GLY A 11 -14.36 -5.96 -5.17
CA GLY A 11 -14.31 -4.64 -5.78
C GLY A 11 -13.56 -3.57 -4.97
N LYS A 12 -12.89 -3.96 -3.86
CA LYS A 12 -12.17 -3.01 -2.98
C LYS A 12 -11.07 -2.23 -3.70
N SER A 13 -10.34 -2.87 -4.60
CA SER A 13 -9.25 -2.21 -5.37
C SER A 13 -9.82 -1.09 -6.25
N GLU A 14 -10.90 -1.39 -6.98
CA GLU A 14 -11.59 -0.38 -7.80
C GLU A 14 -12.16 0.75 -6.95
N TYR A 15 -12.72 0.42 -5.79
CA TYR A 15 -13.22 1.44 -4.86
C TYR A 15 -12.09 2.32 -4.33
N ALA A 16 -10.98 1.71 -3.88
CA ALA A 16 -9.81 2.44 -3.38
C ALA A 16 -9.19 3.35 -4.47
N GLU A 17 -9.06 2.84 -5.70
CA GLU A 17 -8.63 3.64 -6.85
C GLU A 17 -9.60 4.80 -7.12
N SER A 18 -10.91 4.56 -7.04
CA SER A 18 -11.91 5.61 -7.24
C SER A 18 -11.78 6.77 -6.24
N LEU A 19 -11.38 6.47 -5.00
CA LEU A 19 -11.11 7.48 -3.98
C LEU A 19 -9.89 8.34 -4.38
N VAL A 20 -8.84 7.70 -4.88
CA VAL A 20 -7.63 8.40 -5.34
C VAL A 20 -7.92 9.25 -6.58
N LEU A 21 -8.72 8.74 -7.52
CA LEU A 21 -9.07 9.46 -8.75
C LEU A 21 -9.87 10.75 -8.50
N ARG A 22 -10.52 10.87 -7.34
CA ARG A 22 -11.22 12.10 -6.93
C ARG A 22 -10.28 13.18 -6.37
N THR A 23 -9.01 12.84 -6.14
CA THR A 23 -8.04 13.79 -5.60
C THR A 23 -7.32 14.55 -6.72
N THR A 24 -6.81 15.72 -6.39
CA THR A 24 -5.99 16.53 -7.29
C THR A 24 -4.51 16.26 -7.06
N GLY A 25 -3.67 16.44 -8.09
CA GLY A 25 -2.22 16.28 -8.01
C GLY A 25 -1.73 14.90 -8.44
N PRO A 26 -0.44 14.63 -8.22
CA PRO A 26 0.17 13.35 -8.55
C PRO A 26 -0.48 12.18 -7.81
N ARG A 27 -0.57 11.05 -8.48
CA ARG A 27 -1.14 9.81 -7.95
C ARG A 27 -0.11 8.71 -8.00
N TYR A 28 0.17 8.13 -6.86
CA TYR A 28 1.17 7.06 -6.70
C TYR A 28 0.48 5.76 -6.33
N TYR A 29 0.98 4.68 -6.90
CA TYR A 29 0.55 3.34 -6.56
C TYR A 29 1.74 2.59 -5.98
N LEU A 30 1.69 2.30 -4.69
CA LEU A 30 2.73 1.54 -4.00
C LEU A 30 2.41 0.06 -4.14
N ALA A 31 3.12 -0.61 -5.06
CA ALA A 31 2.93 -2.01 -5.37
C ALA A 31 3.78 -2.88 -4.43
N THR A 32 3.12 -3.73 -3.65
CA THR A 32 3.78 -4.56 -2.64
C THR A 32 4.00 -6.01 -3.08
N MET A 33 3.48 -6.40 -4.25
CA MET A 33 3.63 -7.75 -4.76
C MET A 33 5.08 -8.03 -5.16
N GLN A 34 5.64 -9.11 -4.65
CA GLN A 34 6.91 -9.66 -5.13
C GLN A 34 6.65 -10.57 -6.35
N VAL A 35 7.58 -10.56 -7.29
CA VAL A 35 7.50 -11.39 -8.49
C VAL A 35 8.32 -12.65 -8.27
N TRP A 36 7.63 -13.77 -8.05
CA TRP A 36 8.26 -15.07 -7.80
C TRP A 36 8.38 -15.94 -9.06
N ASP A 37 7.51 -15.73 -10.04
CA ASP A 37 7.44 -16.51 -11.26
C ASP A 37 6.97 -15.68 -12.46
N ALA A 38 7.01 -16.31 -13.66
CA ALA A 38 6.61 -15.66 -14.91
C ALA A 38 5.11 -15.30 -14.96
N GLU A 39 4.25 -16.08 -14.28
CA GLU A 39 2.81 -15.79 -14.22
C GLU A 39 2.56 -14.54 -13.37
N CYS A 40 3.22 -14.44 -12.20
CA CYS A 40 3.19 -13.24 -11.37
C CYS A 40 3.71 -12.01 -12.13
N ALA A 41 4.80 -12.17 -12.90
CA ALA A 41 5.36 -11.10 -13.75
C ALA A 41 4.34 -10.60 -14.77
N ALA A 42 3.68 -11.51 -15.49
CA ALA A 42 2.65 -11.16 -16.47
C ALA A 42 1.45 -10.45 -15.82
N ARG A 43 1.04 -10.88 -14.63
CA ARG A 43 -0.04 -10.27 -13.85
C ARG A 43 0.33 -8.86 -13.41
N VAL A 44 1.53 -8.67 -12.87
CA VAL A 44 2.05 -7.35 -12.46
C VAL A 44 2.10 -6.40 -13.65
N GLU A 45 2.61 -6.84 -14.80
CA GLU A 45 2.69 -6.02 -16.00
C GLU A 45 1.31 -5.62 -16.53
N LYS A 46 0.35 -6.54 -16.53
CA LYS A 46 -1.05 -6.24 -16.88
C LYS A 46 -1.63 -5.16 -15.97
N HIS A 47 -1.47 -5.30 -14.65
CA HIS A 47 -1.94 -4.32 -13.68
C HIS A 47 -1.23 -2.97 -13.81
N ARG A 48 0.09 -2.98 -14.13
CA ARG A 48 0.88 -1.77 -14.38
C ARG A 48 0.35 -0.98 -15.57
N LYS A 49 0.03 -1.66 -16.68
CA LYS A 49 -0.58 -1.02 -17.87
C LYS A 49 -1.95 -0.42 -17.56
N MET A 50 -2.80 -1.13 -16.83
CA MET A 50 -4.11 -0.64 -16.43
C MET A 50 -4.02 0.61 -15.53
N ARG A 51 -3.04 0.64 -14.62
CA ARG A 51 -2.80 1.79 -13.71
C ARG A 51 -2.21 3.00 -14.44
N ALA A 52 -1.32 2.77 -15.41
CA ALA A 52 -0.77 3.84 -16.25
C ALA A 52 -1.89 4.58 -17.01
N ALA A 53 -2.88 3.86 -17.54
CA ALA A 53 -4.05 4.45 -18.19
C ALA A 53 -4.88 5.35 -17.24
N LYS A 54 -4.83 5.09 -15.92
CA LYS A 54 -5.48 5.91 -14.86
C LYS A 54 -4.56 7.00 -14.29
N GLN A 55 -3.40 7.26 -14.92
CA GLN A 55 -2.42 8.25 -14.50
C GLN A 55 -1.81 8.00 -13.10
N PHE A 56 -1.64 6.75 -12.73
CA PHE A 56 -0.85 6.38 -11.56
C PHE A 56 0.63 6.22 -11.93
N GLU A 57 1.49 6.81 -11.12
CA GLU A 57 2.90 6.48 -11.08
C GLU A 57 3.11 5.28 -10.16
N THR A 58 3.62 4.17 -10.69
CA THR A 58 3.84 2.95 -9.90
C THR A 58 5.22 3.00 -9.24
N VAL A 59 5.24 2.80 -7.94
CA VAL A 59 6.44 2.64 -7.12
C VAL A 59 6.42 1.24 -6.52
N GLU A 60 7.40 0.43 -6.88
CA GLU A 60 7.55 -0.91 -6.32
C GLU A 60 8.03 -0.80 -4.87
N CYS A 61 7.28 -1.37 -3.94
CA CYS A 61 7.54 -1.31 -2.51
C CYS A 61 7.20 -2.64 -1.84
N PRO A 62 7.91 -3.73 -2.16
CA PRO A 62 7.66 -5.02 -1.55
C PRO A 62 8.06 -5.07 -0.07
N LEU A 63 9.02 -4.24 0.35
CA LEU A 63 9.56 -4.15 1.71
C LEU A 63 9.86 -2.69 2.08
N HIS A 64 10.08 -2.45 3.35
CA HIS A 64 10.64 -1.20 3.88
C HIS A 64 9.87 0.06 3.45
N LEU A 65 8.55 0.04 3.65
CA LEU A 65 7.67 1.16 3.31
C LEU A 65 8.20 2.52 3.79
N GLY A 66 8.86 2.56 4.94
CA GLY A 66 9.45 3.79 5.49
C GLY A 66 10.61 4.40 4.68
N ASN A 67 11.16 3.65 3.71
CA ASN A 67 12.24 4.11 2.84
C ASN A 67 11.74 4.66 1.51
N VAL A 68 10.44 4.54 1.23
CA VAL A 68 9.85 5.05 0.00
C VAL A 68 9.91 6.58 -0.01
N SER A 69 10.44 7.12 -1.12
CA SER A 69 10.47 8.54 -1.40
C SER A 69 9.65 8.84 -2.65
N LEU A 70 8.78 9.82 -2.59
CA LEU A 70 7.95 10.23 -3.71
C LEU A 70 8.42 11.59 -4.25
N PRO A 71 8.41 11.80 -5.58
CA PRO A 71 8.97 13.02 -6.19
C PRO A 71 8.21 14.29 -5.81
N ALA A 72 6.91 14.19 -5.59
CA ALA A 72 6.07 15.33 -5.24
C ALA A 72 4.95 14.94 -4.28
N ARG A 73 4.33 15.94 -3.64
CA ARG A 73 3.13 15.72 -2.83
C ARG A 73 1.96 15.30 -3.69
N GLY A 74 1.23 14.31 -3.23
CA GLY A 74 0.09 13.78 -3.96
C GLY A 74 -0.72 12.81 -3.13
N THR A 75 -1.40 11.90 -3.79
CA THR A 75 -2.15 10.83 -3.15
C THR A 75 -1.48 9.50 -3.47
N ALA A 76 -1.23 8.70 -2.47
CA ALA A 76 -0.68 7.36 -2.64
C ALA A 76 -1.71 6.29 -2.26
N LEU A 77 -1.79 5.24 -3.06
CA LEU A 77 -2.54 4.03 -2.80
C LEU A 77 -1.54 2.90 -2.59
N LEU A 78 -1.56 2.27 -1.42
CA LEU A 78 -0.80 1.05 -1.15
C LEU A 78 -1.71 -0.16 -1.39
N GLU A 79 -1.30 -1.05 -2.24
CA GLU A 79 -1.99 -2.31 -2.52
C GLU A 79 -0.99 -3.47 -2.69
N ASP A 80 -1.02 -4.45 -1.78
CA ASP A 80 -1.90 -4.49 -0.62
C ASP A 80 -1.10 -4.62 0.69
N LEU A 81 -1.72 -4.24 1.78
CA LEU A 81 -1.09 -4.29 3.09
C LEU A 81 -0.80 -5.73 3.54
N GLY A 82 -1.60 -6.72 3.09
CA GLY A 82 -1.39 -8.12 3.42
C GLY A 82 -0.11 -8.66 2.80
N ASN A 83 0.14 -8.35 1.52
CA ASN A 83 1.40 -8.71 0.86
C ASN A 83 2.59 -8.04 1.55
N LEU A 84 2.50 -6.74 1.86
CA LEU A 84 3.55 -6.04 2.57
C LEU A 84 3.83 -6.69 3.94
N ALA A 85 2.79 -7.03 4.68
CA ALA A 85 2.95 -7.68 5.98
C ALA A 85 3.59 -9.07 5.87
N ALA A 86 3.18 -9.87 4.88
CA ALA A 86 3.77 -11.17 4.61
C ALA A 86 5.25 -11.05 4.20
N ASN A 87 5.55 -10.11 3.33
CA ASN A 87 6.92 -9.86 2.89
C ASN A 87 7.80 -9.44 4.09
N GLU A 88 7.37 -8.45 4.89
CA GLU A 88 8.12 -7.99 6.06
C GLU A 88 8.31 -9.08 7.12
N LEU A 89 7.36 -10.03 7.25
CA LEU A 89 7.45 -11.12 8.22
C LEU A 89 8.35 -12.27 7.77
N TYR A 90 8.30 -12.64 6.49
CA TYR A 90 8.85 -13.90 6.00
C TYR A 90 10.03 -13.76 5.06
N ASP A 91 10.23 -12.59 4.43
CA ASP A 91 11.40 -12.36 3.60
C ASP A 91 12.64 -12.20 4.47
N PRO A 92 13.78 -12.85 4.13
CA PRO A 92 15.04 -12.68 4.85
C PRO A 92 15.52 -11.22 4.96
N ALA A 93 15.13 -10.37 4.02
CA ALA A 93 15.42 -8.93 4.05
C ALA A 93 14.35 -8.12 4.78
N GLY A 94 13.27 -8.74 5.23
CA GLY A 94 12.16 -8.10 5.95
C GLY A 94 12.48 -7.81 7.41
N ALA A 95 11.54 -7.20 8.11
CA ALA A 95 11.70 -6.81 9.52
C ALA A 95 11.43 -7.97 10.52
N GLY A 96 10.97 -9.14 10.04
CA GLY A 96 10.67 -10.30 10.88
C GLY A 96 9.65 -9.97 11.98
N GLU A 97 9.95 -10.29 13.22
CA GLU A 97 9.06 -10.01 14.38
C GLU A 97 8.73 -8.51 14.55
N ASN A 98 9.52 -7.63 13.98
CA ASN A 98 9.28 -6.19 13.99
C ASN A 98 8.45 -5.68 12.81
N ALA A 99 7.93 -6.55 11.95
CA ALA A 99 7.18 -6.19 10.73
C ALA A 99 6.05 -5.19 11.01
N ALA A 100 5.23 -5.42 12.03
CA ALA A 100 4.15 -4.52 12.38
C ALA A 100 4.64 -3.12 12.74
N LYS A 101 5.73 -3.00 13.49
CA LYS A 101 6.34 -1.71 13.85
C LYS A 101 6.93 -1.01 12.62
N ALA A 102 7.61 -1.76 11.75
CA ALA A 102 8.20 -1.23 10.53
C ALA A 102 7.14 -0.68 9.58
N ILE A 103 6.03 -1.41 9.40
CA ILE A 103 4.91 -0.98 8.58
C ILE A 103 4.25 0.26 9.17
N LEU A 104 3.91 0.25 10.48
CA LEU A 104 3.31 1.40 11.14
C LEU A 104 4.19 2.63 11.03
N HIS A 105 5.49 2.49 11.27
CA HIS A 105 6.45 3.59 11.09
C HIS A 105 6.48 4.10 9.64
N GLY A 106 6.41 3.20 8.66
CA GLY A 106 6.32 3.56 7.24
C GLY A 106 5.03 4.31 6.91
N LEU A 107 3.91 3.91 7.52
CA LEU A 107 2.62 4.58 7.36
C LEU A 107 2.57 5.97 8.02
N GLU A 108 3.27 6.13 9.15
CA GLU A 108 3.37 7.41 9.86
C GLU A 108 4.34 8.38 9.20
N LYS A 109 5.38 7.84 8.55
CA LYS A 109 6.34 8.62 7.80
C LYS A 109 5.75 8.93 6.43
N PRO A 110 5.24 10.14 6.18
CA PRO A 110 4.82 10.47 4.83
C PRO A 110 6.02 10.31 3.90
N CYS A 111 5.82 9.61 2.80
CA CYS A 111 6.83 9.42 1.74
C CYS A 111 7.15 10.79 1.10
N SER A 112 7.83 11.68 1.78
CA SER A 112 8.15 13.00 1.23
C SER A 112 9.38 13.61 1.90
N PRO A 113 10.24 14.30 1.13
CA PRO A 113 11.36 15.07 1.66
C PRO A 113 10.96 16.33 2.44
N VAL A 114 9.69 16.69 2.58
CA VAL A 114 9.28 17.96 3.20
C VAL A 114 8.20 17.79 4.27
N ARG A 115 8.67 17.92 5.54
CA ARG A 115 7.98 18.31 6.78
C ARG A 115 6.55 17.83 7.10
N LYS A 116 6.52 17.31 8.32
CA LYS A 116 5.44 16.97 9.24
C LYS A 116 4.19 17.86 9.17
N THR A 117 3.04 17.25 9.17
CA THR A 117 1.97 17.60 10.10
C THR A 117 1.23 16.33 10.51
N SER A 118 1.14 16.17 11.80
CA SER A 118 0.47 15.11 12.53
C SER A 118 -1.04 15.17 12.31
N SER A 119 -1.70 14.01 12.25
CA SER A 119 -2.81 13.73 13.13
C SER A 119 -3.59 12.46 12.78
N LEU A 120 -3.75 11.68 13.82
CA LEU A 120 -4.88 10.85 14.24
C LEU A 120 -5.20 9.58 13.48
N PHE A 121 -4.80 8.50 14.14
CA PHE A 121 -5.30 7.14 13.94
C PHE A 121 -6.58 6.88 14.72
N PRO A 122 -7.53 6.13 14.19
CA PRO A 122 -8.34 5.26 15.02
C PRO A 122 -7.72 3.86 15.01
N THR A 123 -7.20 3.48 16.15
CA THR A 123 -6.79 2.13 16.50
C THR A 123 -7.97 1.19 16.56
N ARG A 124 -7.96 0.13 15.73
CA ARG A 124 -8.44 -1.21 16.12
C ARG A 124 -7.97 -2.21 15.07
N CYS A 125 -6.84 -2.86 15.34
CA CYS A 125 -6.58 -4.21 14.85
C CYS A 125 -7.05 -5.17 15.94
N SER A 126 -8.12 -5.92 15.71
CA SER A 126 -8.40 -7.11 16.49
C SER A 126 -7.78 -8.29 15.77
N ALA A 127 -6.84 -8.93 16.45
CA ALA A 127 -6.26 -10.19 16.02
C ALA A 127 -7.33 -11.28 16.12
N ALA A 128 -7.64 -11.93 15.02
CA ALA A 128 -8.44 -13.16 14.99
C ALA A 128 -7.61 -14.29 14.43
N GLY A 129 -7.71 -15.46 15.06
CA GLY A 129 -6.90 -16.65 14.87
C GLY A 129 -6.98 -17.35 13.49
N PRO A 130 -6.42 -18.56 13.35
CA PRO A 130 -5.80 -19.10 12.14
C PRO A 130 -6.74 -19.70 11.09
N THR A 131 -7.88 -19.12 10.80
CA THR A 131 -8.77 -19.55 9.70
C THR A 131 -9.50 -18.36 9.08
N MET A 132 -8.76 -17.35 8.63
CA MET A 132 -9.38 -16.27 7.89
C MET A 132 -9.19 -16.43 6.39
N PRO A 133 -10.25 -16.20 5.58
CA PRO A 133 -10.06 -15.93 4.16
C PRO A 133 -9.14 -14.72 4.04
N VAL A 134 -8.22 -14.77 3.09
CA VAL A 134 -7.24 -13.71 2.85
C VAL A 134 -7.96 -12.37 2.68
N THR A 135 -8.00 -11.57 3.74
CA THR A 135 -8.56 -10.24 3.70
C THR A 135 -7.48 -9.31 3.19
N GLN A 136 -7.64 -8.84 1.98
CA GLN A 136 -6.73 -7.86 1.41
C GLN A 136 -7.13 -6.46 1.90
N ALA A 137 -6.14 -5.63 2.18
CA ALA A 137 -6.33 -4.27 2.63
C ALA A 137 -5.60 -3.28 1.72
N ALA A 138 -6.30 -2.28 1.24
CA ALA A 138 -5.71 -1.17 0.50
C ALA A 138 -5.74 0.09 1.37
N ILE A 139 -4.65 0.86 1.36
CA ILE A 139 -4.54 2.09 2.12
C ILE A 139 -4.36 3.26 1.17
N CYS A 140 -5.19 4.28 1.33
CA CYS A 140 -5.12 5.51 0.56
C CYS A 140 -4.69 6.67 1.46
N TRP A 141 -3.64 7.40 1.06
CA TRP A 141 -3.21 8.64 1.71
C TRP A 141 -3.42 9.83 0.80
N HIS A 142 -3.90 10.90 1.38
CA HIS A 142 -3.94 12.20 0.72
C HIS A 142 -3.21 13.23 1.59
N TRP A 143 -2.19 13.88 1.02
CA TRP A 143 -1.49 14.96 1.70
C TRP A 143 -2.15 16.30 1.38
N ARG A 144 -2.87 16.83 2.36
CA ARG A 144 -3.28 18.23 2.34
C ARG A 144 -2.17 19.12 2.88
N ARG A 145 -2.18 20.37 2.44
CA ARG A 145 -1.32 21.44 2.96
C ARG A 145 -1.56 21.67 4.45
#